data_e8d63f6a82df3ff046a5f9323522d11d
#
_entry.id   e8d63f6a82df3ff046a5f9323522d11d
#
_cell.length_a   1.000
_cell.length_b   1.000
_cell.length_c   1.000
_cell.angle_alpha   90.00
_cell.angle_beta   90.00
_cell.angle_gamma   90.00
#
_symmetry.space_group_name_H-M   'P 1'
#
loop_
_entity.id
_entity.type
_entity.pdbx_description
1 polymer ?
#
loop_
_entity_poly.entity_id
_entity_poly.type
_entity_poly.pdbx_seq_one_letter_code
_entity_poly.pdbx_strand_id
1 'polypeptide(L)'
;MNRHYKTLELDKILKLLADQTSIDDAKEMALSLEPQFELEKVKKLLKQTDDAVVLSGKYGTPSFGGAKNCANALRRAEAGGCLSTGELLQIAETLRIIRSVKEWHSKFASMETTLDGYFSGLVSNKFLEEKITNAIISEDEISDKASSTLADIRRKIRTASSKAREVLDKIIHSTQYLKYLQDAIVTQRDGRYVVPVRSECRGNVPGLVHDTSASGATVFIEPMGVVQANNDIKLLRSKEDDEIERILFELSANAGDFADAIITSYKNLAILNFVFAKANLAYNMSCLLYTSDAADD
;
A
#
# COMPACT_ATOMS: atom_id res chain seq x y z
N MET A 1 -27.56 20.96 -5.72
CA MET A 1 -28.14 20.41 -6.97
C MET A 1 -29.38 21.21 -7.32
N ASN A 2 -29.51 21.68 -8.56
CA ASN A 2 -30.65 22.49 -9.03
C ASN A 2 -31.94 21.62 -9.03
N ARG A 3 -33.11 22.21 -8.62
CA ARG A 3 -34.40 21.50 -8.55
C ARG A 3 -34.76 20.88 -9.90
N HIS A 4 -34.43 21.53 -11.02
CA HIS A 4 -34.70 21.04 -12.38
C HIS A 4 -33.94 19.74 -12.69
N TYR A 5 -32.68 19.59 -12.22
CA TYR A 5 -31.90 18.38 -12.44
C TYR A 5 -32.49 17.17 -11.73
N LYS A 6 -33.08 17.39 -10.54
CA LYS A 6 -33.77 16.34 -9.80
C LYS A 6 -35.08 15.91 -10.48
N THR A 7 -35.81 16.87 -11.05
CA THR A 7 -37.04 16.58 -11.80
C THR A 7 -36.76 15.78 -13.07
N LEU A 8 -35.61 16.01 -13.72
CA LEU A 8 -35.15 15.28 -14.91
C LEU A 8 -34.38 13.99 -14.55
N GLU A 9 -34.33 13.61 -13.28
CA GLU A 9 -33.67 12.40 -12.77
C GLU A 9 -32.15 12.34 -13.11
N LEU A 10 -31.50 13.50 -13.35
CA LEU A 10 -30.09 13.57 -13.65
C LEU A 10 -29.25 12.94 -12.52
N ASP A 11 -29.66 13.06 -11.26
CA ASP A 11 -29.01 12.43 -10.11
C ASP A 11 -28.93 10.90 -10.21
N LYS A 12 -29.89 10.25 -10.84
CA LYS A 12 -29.86 8.80 -11.09
C LYS A 12 -28.81 8.45 -12.15
N ILE A 13 -28.78 9.23 -13.25
CA ILE A 13 -27.77 9.04 -14.32
C ILE A 13 -26.37 9.27 -13.80
N LEU A 14 -26.16 10.32 -12.97
CA LEU A 14 -24.83 10.57 -12.37
C LEU A 14 -24.39 9.45 -11.43
N LYS A 15 -25.30 8.80 -10.72
CA LYS A 15 -24.98 7.61 -9.92
C LYS A 15 -24.58 6.43 -10.80
N LEU A 16 -25.36 6.15 -11.87
CA LEU A 16 -24.98 5.11 -12.82
C LEU A 16 -23.61 5.35 -13.45
N LEU A 17 -23.28 6.62 -13.75
CA LEU A 17 -21.95 6.99 -14.24
C LEU A 17 -20.87 6.78 -13.17
N ALA A 18 -21.14 7.20 -11.94
CA ALA A 18 -20.21 7.00 -10.82
C ALA A 18 -19.90 5.51 -10.56
N ASP A 19 -20.89 4.64 -10.75
CA ASP A 19 -20.73 3.18 -10.61
C ASP A 19 -19.85 2.56 -11.71
N GLN A 20 -19.61 3.28 -12.82
CA GLN A 20 -18.67 2.87 -13.88
C GLN A 20 -17.23 3.30 -13.59
N THR A 21 -16.99 4.11 -12.57
CA THR A 21 -15.63 4.58 -12.22
C THR A 21 -14.94 3.62 -11.25
N SER A 22 -13.63 3.57 -11.31
CA SER A 22 -12.79 2.75 -10.43
C SER A 22 -11.86 3.59 -9.51
N ILE A 23 -11.82 4.89 -9.72
CA ILE A 23 -11.01 5.86 -8.96
C ILE A 23 -11.94 6.82 -8.23
N ASP A 24 -11.68 7.09 -6.94
CA ASP A 24 -12.53 7.94 -6.12
C ASP A 24 -12.68 9.36 -6.69
N ASP A 25 -11.57 9.98 -7.16
CA ASP A 25 -11.62 11.30 -7.79
C ASP A 25 -12.45 11.30 -9.09
N ALA A 26 -12.41 10.22 -9.88
CA ALA A 26 -13.25 10.07 -11.06
C ALA A 26 -14.73 9.90 -10.69
N LYS A 27 -15.01 9.24 -9.58
CA LYS A 27 -16.35 9.11 -9.01
C LYS A 27 -16.91 10.46 -8.57
N GLU A 28 -16.09 11.29 -7.93
CA GLU A 28 -16.46 12.65 -7.58
C GLU A 28 -16.73 13.51 -8.82
N MET A 29 -15.88 13.40 -9.86
CA MET A 29 -16.12 14.06 -11.16
C MET A 29 -17.46 13.64 -11.76
N ALA A 30 -17.82 12.36 -11.69
CA ALA A 30 -19.08 11.84 -12.19
C ALA A 30 -20.28 12.44 -11.42
N LEU A 31 -20.23 12.45 -10.09
CA LEU A 31 -21.31 12.94 -9.23
C LEU A 31 -21.47 14.48 -9.30
N SER A 32 -20.39 15.21 -9.59
CA SER A 32 -20.37 16.67 -9.71
C SER A 32 -20.56 17.18 -11.13
N LEU A 33 -20.80 16.29 -12.10
CA LEU A 33 -20.97 16.68 -13.50
C LEU A 33 -22.20 17.57 -13.68
N GLU A 34 -21.99 18.72 -14.36
CA GLU A 34 -23.06 19.67 -14.68
C GLU A 34 -23.19 19.85 -16.20
N PRO A 35 -24.40 20.15 -16.68
CA PRO A 35 -24.63 20.46 -18.08
C PRO A 35 -23.79 21.64 -18.55
N GLN A 36 -23.24 21.53 -19.77
CA GLN A 36 -22.45 22.57 -20.40
C GLN A 36 -23.26 23.26 -21.50
N PHE A 37 -23.05 24.57 -21.67
CA PHE A 37 -23.82 25.39 -22.61
C PHE A 37 -22.94 26.01 -23.71
N GLU A 38 -21.60 25.88 -23.58
CA GLU A 38 -20.66 26.37 -24.58
C GLU A 38 -20.46 25.29 -25.65
N LEU A 39 -20.86 25.60 -26.90
CA LEU A 39 -20.89 24.64 -28.01
C LEU A 39 -19.54 23.92 -28.22
N GLU A 40 -18.44 24.67 -28.29
CA GLU A 40 -17.12 24.09 -28.54
C GLU A 40 -16.67 23.16 -27.40
N LYS A 41 -17.00 23.51 -26.16
CA LYS A 41 -16.73 22.67 -24.99
C LYS A 41 -17.58 21.37 -25.02
N VAL A 42 -18.85 21.50 -25.39
CA VAL A 42 -19.74 20.33 -25.54
C VAL A 42 -19.22 19.40 -26.62
N LYS A 43 -18.89 19.91 -27.82
CA LYS A 43 -18.30 19.12 -28.92
C LYS A 43 -17.03 18.39 -28.50
N LYS A 44 -16.12 19.09 -27.81
CA LYS A 44 -14.88 18.50 -27.30
C LYS A 44 -15.16 17.36 -26.32
N LEU A 45 -16.06 17.53 -25.35
CA LEU A 45 -16.39 16.52 -24.35
C LEU A 45 -17.09 15.31 -24.96
N LEU A 46 -17.98 15.52 -25.94
CA LEU A 46 -18.63 14.45 -26.72
C LEU A 46 -17.58 13.67 -27.51
N LYS A 47 -16.69 14.37 -28.22
CA LYS A 47 -15.61 13.73 -28.99
C LYS A 47 -14.68 12.89 -28.12
N GLN A 48 -14.34 13.36 -26.91
CA GLN A 48 -13.55 12.56 -25.93
C GLN A 48 -14.27 11.25 -25.58
N THR A 49 -15.58 11.31 -25.38
CA THR A 49 -16.36 10.11 -25.05
C THR A 49 -16.44 9.16 -26.25
N ASP A 50 -16.65 9.70 -27.46
CA ASP A 50 -16.66 8.94 -28.71
C ASP A 50 -15.29 8.23 -28.96
N ASP A 51 -14.19 8.95 -28.80
CA ASP A 51 -12.86 8.37 -28.90
C ASP A 51 -12.67 7.22 -27.90
N ALA A 52 -13.14 7.38 -26.64
CA ALA A 52 -13.07 6.31 -25.65
C ALA A 52 -13.95 5.10 -26.01
N VAL A 53 -15.15 5.31 -26.61
CA VAL A 53 -16.00 4.22 -27.12
C VAL A 53 -15.28 3.46 -28.23
N VAL A 54 -14.69 4.16 -29.19
CA VAL A 54 -13.93 3.55 -30.30
C VAL A 54 -12.73 2.76 -29.78
N LEU A 55 -11.96 3.34 -28.85
CA LEU A 55 -10.82 2.67 -28.24
C LEU A 55 -11.22 1.43 -27.45
N SER A 56 -12.28 1.53 -26.64
CA SER A 56 -12.80 0.39 -25.88
C SER A 56 -13.31 -0.74 -26.79
N GLY A 57 -13.99 -0.39 -27.88
CA GLY A 57 -14.47 -1.37 -28.85
C GLY A 57 -13.37 -2.12 -29.60
N LYS A 58 -12.25 -1.45 -29.88
CA LYS A 58 -11.13 -2.04 -30.63
C LYS A 58 -10.09 -2.75 -29.75
N TYR A 59 -9.80 -2.21 -28.58
CA TYR A 59 -8.64 -2.63 -27.76
C TYR A 59 -9.04 -3.05 -26.33
N GLY A 60 -10.34 -3.02 -26.00
CA GLY A 60 -10.83 -3.22 -24.65
C GLY A 60 -10.63 -1.98 -23.76
N THR A 61 -11.28 -1.95 -22.61
CA THR A 61 -11.15 -0.86 -21.64
C THR A 61 -9.91 -1.08 -20.76
N PRO A 62 -9.05 -0.07 -20.57
CA PRO A 62 -7.92 -0.20 -19.64
C PRO A 62 -8.39 -0.34 -18.19
N SER A 63 -7.62 -1.03 -17.37
CA SER A 63 -7.93 -1.17 -15.94
C SER A 63 -7.37 0.01 -15.16
N PHE A 64 -8.24 0.70 -14.41
CA PHE A 64 -7.89 1.83 -13.54
C PHE A 64 -7.97 1.48 -12.06
N GLY A 65 -8.51 0.30 -11.71
CA GLY A 65 -8.75 -0.08 -10.32
C GLY A 65 -7.49 -0.21 -9.49
N GLY A 66 -7.55 0.28 -8.24
CA GLY A 66 -6.45 0.25 -7.28
C GLY A 66 -5.64 1.55 -7.19
N ALA A 67 -5.71 2.45 -8.17
CA ALA A 67 -5.05 3.75 -8.09
C ALA A 67 -5.68 4.61 -6.99
N LYS A 68 -4.83 5.19 -6.14
CA LYS A 68 -5.21 6.04 -5.01
C LYS A 68 -4.61 7.44 -5.14
N ASN A 69 -5.31 8.43 -4.59
CA ASN A 69 -4.78 9.78 -4.49
C ASN A 69 -3.70 9.86 -3.41
N CYS A 70 -2.44 9.83 -3.83
CA CYS A 70 -1.28 9.90 -2.96
C CYS A 70 -0.70 11.33 -2.84
N ALA A 71 -1.42 12.37 -3.31
CA ALA A 71 -0.87 13.73 -3.39
C ALA A 71 -0.38 14.24 -2.03
N ASN A 72 -1.15 14.06 -0.95
CA ASN A 72 -0.77 14.51 0.38
C ASN A 72 0.48 13.78 0.92
N ALA A 73 0.57 12.47 0.71
CA ALA A 73 1.74 11.67 1.08
C ALA A 73 2.97 12.12 0.29
N LEU A 74 2.85 12.29 -1.03
CA LEU A 74 3.93 12.73 -1.91
C LEU A 74 4.43 14.13 -1.54
N ARG A 75 3.54 15.09 -1.23
CA ARG A 75 3.94 16.44 -0.78
C ARG A 75 4.65 16.41 0.57
N ARG A 76 4.23 15.52 1.47
CA ARG A 76 4.94 15.32 2.74
C ARG A 76 6.33 14.73 2.52
N ALA A 77 6.46 13.74 1.63
CA ALA A 77 7.75 13.17 1.26
C ALA A 77 8.69 14.17 0.60
N GLU A 78 8.18 15.00 -0.34
CA GLU A 78 8.91 16.10 -0.97
C GLU A 78 9.44 17.13 0.06
N ALA A 79 8.67 17.37 1.13
CA ALA A 79 9.09 18.20 2.25
C ALA A 79 10.05 17.50 3.24
N GLY A 80 10.53 16.28 2.93
CA GLY A 80 11.46 15.51 3.76
C GLY A 80 10.77 14.66 4.85
N GLY A 81 9.45 14.49 4.79
CA GLY A 81 8.73 13.62 5.72
C GLY A 81 8.85 12.14 5.35
N CYS A 82 8.88 11.27 6.37
CA CYS A 82 8.84 9.82 6.19
C CYS A 82 7.41 9.34 5.95
N LEU A 83 7.22 8.43 4.99
CA LEU A 83 5.97 7.77 4.68
C LEU A 83 5.88 6.40 5.37
N SER A 84 4.66 5.99 5.67
CA SER A 84 4.40 4.63 6.16
C SER A 84 4.54 3.60 5.04
N THR A 85 4.68 2.33 5.41
CA THR A 85 4.66 1.18 4.48
C THR A 85 3.41 1.17 3.61
N GLY A 86 2.23 1.41 4.20
CA GLY A 86 0.96 1.46 3.49
C GLY A 86 0.91 2.59 2.45
N GLU A 87 1.41 3.80 2.78
CA GLU A 87 1.46 4.91 1.84
C GLU A 87 2.42 4.64 0.66
N LEU A 88 3.58 4.04 0.94
CA LEU A 88 4.54 3.65 -0.09
C LEU A 88 3.95 2.57 -1.02
N LEU A 89 3.26 1.56 -0.47
CA LEU A 89 2.58 0.54 -1.27
C LEU A 89 1.46 1.13 -2.15
N GLN A 90 0.70 2.12 -1.65
CA GLN A 90 -0.30 2.83 -2.44
C GLN A 90 0.32 3.62 -3.59
N ILE A 91 1.48 4.25 -3.37
CA ILE A 91 2.25 4.93 -4.43
C ILE A 91 2.73 3.91 -5.47
N ALA A 92 3.29 2.78 -5.05
CA ALA A 92 3.75 1.72 -5.96
C ALA A 92 2.59 1.16 -6.80
N GLU A 93 1.43 0.91 -6.19
CA GLU A 93 0.24 0.42 -6.89
C GLU A 93 -0.27 1.47 -7.92
N THR A 94 -0.28 2.74 -7.56
CA THR A 94 -0.65 3.83 -8.47
C THR A 94 0.33 3.91 -9.65
N LEU A 95 1.64 3.77 -9.41
CA LEU A 95 2.67 3.72 -10.47
C LEU A 95 2.48 2.51 -11.39
N ARG A 96 2.15 1.35 -10.84
CA ARG A 96 1.84 0.12 -11.59
C ARG A 96 0.68 0.34 -12.56
N ILE A 97 -0.39 1.00 -12.10
CA ILE A 97 -1.57 1.28 -12.91
C ILE A 97 -1.24 2.30 -14.00
N ILE A 98 -0.53 3.39 -13.66
CA ILE A 98 -0.05 4.37 -14.64
C ILE A 98 0.74 3.66 -15.75
N ARG A 99 1.66 2.78 -15.39
CA ARG A 99 2.45 2.01 -16.35
C ARG A 99 1.58 1.10 -17.20
N SER A 100 0.64 0.37 -16.61
CA SER A 100 -0.28 -0.52 -17.32
C SER A 100 -1.14 0.22 -18.34
N VAL A 101 -1.70 1.39 -17.98
CA VAL A 101 -2.50 2.22 -18.88
C VAL A 101 -1.64 2.79 -20.01
N LYS A 102 -0.40 3.20 -19.72
CA LYS A 102 0.55 3.66 -20.73
C LYS A 102 0.94 2.55 -21.71
N GLU A 103 1.20 1.35 -21.21
CA GLU A 103 1.48 0.16 -22.04
C GLU A 103 0.26 -0.23 -22.89
N TRP A 104 -0.94 -0.12 -22.35
CA TRP A 104 -2.17 -0.33 -23.12
C TRP A 104 -2.30 0.67 -24.26
N HIS A 105 -2.07 1.98 -24.01
CA HIS A 105 -2.12 3.03 -25.02
C HIS A 105 -1.05 2.83 -26.10
N SER A 106 0.14 2.31 -25.77
CA SER A 106 1.23 2.09 -26.74
C SER A 106 0.85 1.15 -27.90
N LYS A 107 -0.17 0.30 -27.72
CA LYS A 107 -0.66 -0.64 -28.75
C LYS A 107 -1.30 0.06 -29.95
N PHE A 108 -1.70 1.33 -29.81
CA PHE A 108 -2.36 2.11 -30.86
C PHE A 108 -1.91 3.58 -30.89
N ALA A 109 -0.66 3.84 -30.48
CA ALA A 109 -0.09 5.20 -30.43
C ALA A 109 -0.08 5.94 -31.78
N SER A 110 -0.33 5.25 -32.90
CA SER A 110 -0.50 5.84 -34.25
C SER A 110 -1.91 6.37 -34.52
N MET A 111 -2.89 6.11 -33.66
CA MET A 111 -4.27 6.59 -33.79
C MET A 111 -4.40 7.90 -33.03
N GLU A 112 -4.60 9.01 -33.74
CA GLU A 112 -4.83 10.31 -33.12
C GLU A 112 -6.21 10.38 -32.45
N THR A 113 -6.24 10.80 -31.19
CA THR A 113 -7.43 10.97 -30.38
C THR A 113 -7.38 12.25 -29.56
N THR A 114 -8.54 12.73 -29.12
CA THR A 114 -8.62 13.87 -28.20
C THR A 114 -8.12 13.55 -26.79
N LEU A 115 -7.77 12.27 -26.51
CA LEU A 115 -7.28 11.78 -25.23
C LEU A 115 -5.75 11.71 -25.16
N ASP A 116 -5.04 11.90 -26.28
CA ASP A 116 -3.58 11.74 -26.36
C ASP A 116 -2.81 12.63 -25.39
N GLY A 117 -3.33 13.85 -25.12
CA GLY A 117 -2.76 14.75 -24.14
C GLY A 117 -2.77 14.18 -22.72
N TYR A 118 -3.77 13.41 -22.35
CA TYR A 118 -3.83 12.74 -21.05
C TYR A 118 -2.91 11.52 -20.99
N PHE A 119 -2.86 10.72 -22.05
CA PHE A 119 -1.97 9.56 -22.12
C PHE A 119 -0.51 9.96 -22.15
N SER A 120 -0.14 11.00 -22.90
CA SER A 120 1.24 11.51 -22.97
C SER A 120 1.70 12.11 -21.63
N GLY A 121 0.77 12.63 -20.84
CA GLY A 121 1.05 13.11 -19.49
C GLY A 121 1.21 12.03 -18.43
N LEU A 122 1.09 10.72 -18.78
CA LEU A 122 1.36 9.62 -17.86
C LEU A 122 2.85 9.32 -17.80
N VAL A 123 3.48 9.58 -16.67
CA VAL A 123 4.90 9.31 -16.41
C VAL A 123 5.02 8.04 -15.57
N SER A 124 5.45 6.94 -16.19
CA SER A 124 5.73 5.69 -15.48
C SER A 124 7.11 5.73 -14.83
N ASN A 125 7.23 5.24 -13.61
CA ASN A 125 8.51 5.05 -12.93
C ASN A 125 8.60 3.63 -12.39
N LYS A 126 8.96 2.70 -13.28
CA LYS A 126 9.10 1.28 -12.96
C LYS A 126 10.19 1.03 -11.91
N PHE A 127 11.26 1.83 -11.92
CA PHE A 127 12.33 1.70 -10.95
C PHE A 127 11.84 1.96 -9.52
N LEU A 128 11.09 3.05 -9.30
CA LEU A 128 10.52 3.37 -7.99
C LEU A 128 9.46 2.32 -7.58
N GLU A 129 8.59 1.91 -8.52
CA GLU A 129 7.61 0.84 -8.31
C GLU A 129 8.29 -0.43 -7.77
N GLU A 130 9.31 -0.94 -8.48
CA GLU A 130 10.04 -2.15 -8.11
C GLU A 130 10.85 -1.97 -6.82
N LYS A 131 11.45 -0.80 -6.60
CA LYS A 131 12.21 -0.51 -5.39
C LYS A 131 11.32 -0.62 -4.14
N ILE A 132 10.10 -0.07 -4.20
CA ILE A 132 9.13 -0.14 -3.10
C ILE A 132 8.64 -1.58 -2.92
N THR A 133 8.18 -2.24 -3.98
CA THR A 133 7.57 -3.58 -3.89
C THR A 133 8.58 -4.67 -3.54
N ASN A 134 9.86 -4.50 -3.84
CA ASN A 134 10.92 -5.41 -3.39
C ASN A 134 11.29 -5.21 -1.91
N ALA A 135 11.16 -3.97 -1.41
CA ALA A 135 11.48 -3.64 -0.02
C ALA A 135 10.32 -3.92 0.93
N ILE A 136 9.07 -3.73 0.51
CA ILE A 136 7.88 -3.84 1.37
C ILE A 136 7.00 -4.98 0.86
N ILE A 137 6.80 -6.00 1.71
CA ILE A 137 5.96 -7.17 1.40
C ILE A 137 4.49 -6.86 1.73
N SER A 138 4.24 -6.25 2.88
CA SER A 138 2.92 -5.82 3.36
C SER A 138 3.05 -4.60 4.27
N GLU A 139 1.93 -4.06 4.74
CA GLU A 139 1.94 -2.93 5.67
C GLU A 139 2.74 -3.20 6.95
N ASP A 140 2.80 -4.46 7.38
CA ASP A 140 3.46 -4.89 8.61
C ASP A 140 4.82 -5.56 8.37
N GLU A 141 5.26 -5.74 7.11
CA GLU A 141 6.43 -6.55 6.81
C GLU A 141 7.36 -5.92 5.78
N ILE A 142 8.60 -5.66 6.22
CA ILE A 142 9.73 -5.25 5.37
C ILE A 142 10.54 -6.49 4.98
N SER A 143 10.85 -6.62 3.70
CA SER A 143 11.63 -7.73 3.14
C SER A 143 13.09 -7.72 3.62
N ASP A 144 13.66 -8.91 3.83
CA ASP A 144 15.12 -9.05 4.04
C ASP A 144 15.91 -8.53 2.82
N LYS A 145 15.28 -8.45 1.64
CA LYS A 145 15.89 -7.91 0.41
C LYS A 145 15.94 -6.38 0.38
N ALA A 146 15.28 -5.70 1.31
CA ALA A 146 15.25 -4.24 1.36
C ALA A 146 16.66 -3.65 1.58
N SER A 147 17.50 -4.31 2.38
CA SER A 147 18.93 -3.99 2.50
C SER A 147 19.74 -5.19 2.97
N SER A 148 21.03 -5.23 2.59
CA SER A 148 21.97 -6.23 3.09
C SER A 148 22.17 -6.11 4.61
N THR A 149 22.13 -4.89 5.15
CA THR A 149 22.24 -4.60 6.59
C THR A 149 21.08 -5.22 7.36
N LEU A 150 19.84 -5.04 6.89
CA LEU A 150 18.65 -5.64 7.51
C LEU A 150 18.73 -7.17 7.50
N ALA A 151 19.10 -7.76 6.36
CA ALA A 151 19.29 -9.20 6.25
C ALA A 151 20.33 -9.74 7.25
N ASP A 152 21.44 -9.03 7.41
CA ASP A 152 22.50 -9.40 8.37
C ASP A 152 22.04 -9.27 9.82
N ILE A 153 21.34 -8.20 10.17
CA ILE A 153 20.78 -8.00 11.52
C ILE A 153 19.82 -9.15 11.85
N ARG A 154 18.86 -9.44 10.97
CA ARG A 154 17.88 -10.53 11.17
C ARG A 154 18.53 -11.91 11.25
N ARG A 155 19.58 -12.15 10.46
CA ARG A 155 20.39 -13.38 10.57
C ARG A 155 21.04 -13.50 11.94
N LYS A 156 21.63 -12.40 12.47
CA LYS A 156 22.24 -12.36 13.81
C LYS A 156 21.18 -12.58 14.90
N ILE A 157 19.98 -12.00 14.77
CA ILE A 157 18.88 -12.22 15.71
C ILE A 157 18.49 -13.71 15.72
N ARG A 158 18.33 -14.33 14.55
CA ARG A 158 18.03 -15.77 14.45
C ARG A 158 19.09 -16.63 15.12
N THR A 159 20.38 -16.32 14.89
CA THR A 159 21.50 -17.06 15.51
C THR A 159 21.53 -16.89 17.03
N ALA A 160 21.34 -15.67 17.54
CA ALA A 160 21.30 -15.41 18.99
C ALA A 160 20.08 -16.08 19.64
N SER A 161 18.92 -16.06 18.97
CA SER A 161 17.70 -16.73 19.43
C SER A 161 17.86 -18.25 19.49
N SER A 162 18.50 -18.86 18.49
CA SER A 162 18.79 -20.30 18.51
C SER A 162 19.71 -20.68 19.67
N LYS A 163 20.78 -19.91 19.91
CA LYS A 163 21.68 -20.15 21.06
C LYS A 163 20.94 -20.02 22.40
N ALA A 164 20.09 -19.00 22.55
CA ALA A 164 19.29 -18.83 23.76
C ALA A 164 18.37 -20.05 24.00
N ARG A 165 17.69 -20.51 22.94
CA ARG A 165 16.82 -21.69 23.00
C ARG A 165 17.58 -22.97 23.36
N GLU A 166 18.73 -23.22 22.76
CA GLU A 166 19.58 -24.39 23.08
C GLU A 166 19.99 -24.46 24.57
N VAL A 167 20.31 -23.30 25.16
CA VAL A 167 20.62 -23.23 26.59
C VAL A 167 19.38 -23.51 27.43
N LEU A 168 18.24 -22.94 27.07
CA LEU A 168 16.98 -23.14 27.79
C LEU A 168 16.46 -24.57 27.65
N ASP A 169 16.59 -25.17 26.48
CA ASP A 169 16.23 -26.58 26.25
C ASP A 169 17.00 -27.54 27.18
N LYS A 170 18.29 -27.26 27.40
CA LYS A 170 19.08 -28.00 28.40
C LYS A 170 18.54 -27.84 29.83
N ILE A 171 18.02 -26.66 30.17
CA ILE A 171 17.46 -26.39 31.50
C ILE A 171 16.10 -27.08 31.66
N ILE A 172 15.19 -26.96 30.70
CA ILE A 172 13.84 -27.58 30.80
C ILE A 172 13.83 -29.10 30.71
N HIS A 173 14.92 -29.72 30.19
CA HIS A 173 15.08 -31.18 30.17
C HIS A 173 16.02 -31.70 31.27
N SER A 174 16.60 -30.83 32.11
CA SER A 174 17.48 -31.22 33.21
C SER A 174 16.67 -31.78 34.38
N THR A 175 16.98 -32.98 34.82
CA THR A 175 16.38 -33.59 36.02
C THR A 175 16.59 -32.77 37.27
N GLN A 176 17.67 -31.98 37.30
CA GLN A 176 17.97 -31.06 38.39
C GLN A 176 17.00 -29.89 38.49
N TYR A 177 16.59 -29.30 37.34
CA TYR A 177 15.76 -28.12 37.30
C TYR A 177 14.25 -28.41 37.13
N LEU A 178 13.87 -29.55 36.52
CA LEU A 178 12.47 -29.93 36.24
C LEU A 178 11.56 -29.79 37.47
N LYS A 179 12.03 -30.17 38.66
CA LYS A 179 11.26 -30.10 39.92
C LYS A 179 10.97 -28.68 40.40
N TYR A 180 11.68 -27.67 39.88
CA TYR A 180 11.51 -26.26 40.22
C TYR A 180 10.70 -25.49 39.22
N LEU A 181 10.56 -26.04 37.99
CA LEU A 181 9.75 -25.40 36.96
C LEU A 181 8.25 -25.60 37.22
N GLN A 182 7.46 -24.60 36.88
CA GLN A 182 6.00 -24.71 36.84
C GLN A 182 5.58 -25.57 35.65
N ASP A 183 6.17 -25.30 34.49
CA ASP A 183 6.01 -26.05 33.24
C ASP A 183 7.37 -26.16 32.55
N ALA A 184 7.63 -27.31 31.89
CA ALA A 184 8.88 -27.55 31.14
C ALA A 184 8.84 -26.94 29.75
N ILE A 185 8.65 -25.61 29.69
CA ILE A 185 8.55 -24.83 28.45
C ILE A 185 9.48 -23.64 28.45
N VAL A 186 9.86 -23.20 27.24
CA VAL A 186 10.49 -21.91 26.99
C VAL A 186 9.45 -20.90 26.58
N THR A 187 9.40 -19.75 27.20
CA THR A 187 8.46 -18.66 26.85
C THR A 187 9.21 -17.34 26.67
N GLN A 188 8.49 -16.29 26.30
CA GLN A 188 9.02 -14.93 26.22
C GLN A 188 8.23 -13.99 27.14
N ARG A 189 8.99 -13.07 27.79
CA ARG A 189 8.44 -11.92 28.53
C ARG A 189 9.25 -10.70 28.15
N ASP A 190 8.58 -9.63 27.73
CA ASP A 190 9.22 -8.38 27.27
C ASP A 190 10.34 -8.61 26.23
N GLY A 191 10.10 -9.56 25.30
CA GLY A 191 11.03 -9.92 24.24
C GLY A 191 12.24 -10.77 24.71
N ARG A 192 12.29 -11.19 25.97
CA ARG A 192 13.35 -12.04 26.55
C ARG A 192 12.90 -13.48 26.66
N TYR A 193 13.79 -14.40 26.38
CA TYR A 193 13.57 -15.82 26.62
C TYR A 193 13.73 -16.14 28.10
N VAL A 194 12.71 -16.77 28.69
CA VAL A 194 12.60 -17.08 30.12
C VAL A 194 12.02 -18.47 30.33
N VAL A 195 12.14 -19.00 31.55
CA VAL A 195 11.48 -20.23 32.01
C VAL A 195 10.51 -19.92 33.14
N PRO A 196 9.31 -20.57 33.19
CA PRO A 196 8.38 -20.43 34.28
C PRO A 196 8.84 -21.28 35.46
N VAL A 197 9.08 -20.66 36.61
CA VAL A 197 9.54 -21.29 37.86
C VAL A 197 8.46 -21.12 38.91
N ARG A 198 8.24 -22.14 39.74
CA ARG A 198 7.33 -22.04 40.90
C ARG A 198 7.84 -20.98 41.85
N SER A 199 6.97 -20.13 42.37
CA SER A 199 7.34 -18.97 43.19
C SER A 199 8.19 -19.37 44.44
N GLU A 200 7.83 -20.48 45.08
CA GLU A 200 8.57 -21.02 46.21
C GLU A 200 9.96 -21.56 45.85
N CYS A 201 10.20 -21.86 44.56
CA CYS A 201 11.47 -22.35 44.07
C CYS A 201 12.34 -21.28 43.38
N ARG A 202 11.98 -20.00 43.48
CA ARG A 202 12.71 -18.87 42.86
C ARG A 202 14.21 -18.90 43.08
N GLY A 203 14.66 -19.25 44.29
CA GLY A 203 16.10 -19.27 44.66
C GLY A 203 16.87 -20.45 44.08
N ASN A 204 16.22 -21.46 43.50
CA ASN A 204 16.81 -22.68 42.99
C ASN A 204 17.23 -22.62 41.53
N VAL A 205 16.78 -21.63 40.79
CA VAL A 205 17.15 -21.37 39.38
C VAL A 205 17.91 -20.05 39.33
N PRO A 206 19.25 -20.07 39.15
CA PRO A 206 20.06 -18.85 39.08
C PRO A 206 19.68 -18.03 37.85
N GLY A 207 19.22 -16.79 38.05
CA GLY A 207 18.76 -15.93 36.94
C GLY A 207 18.11 -14.63 37.42
N LEU A 208 17.67 -13.83 36.45
CA LEU A 208 16.97 -12.58 36.66
C LEU A 208 15.45 -12.79 36.54
N VAL A 209 14.70 -12.26 37.49
CA VAL A 209 13.22 -12.26 37.44
C VAL A 209 12.79 -11.11 36.53
N HIS A 210 11.97 -11.43 35.53
CA HIS A 210 11.41 -10.44 34.62
C HIS A 210 9.92 -10.20 34.80
N ASP A 211 9.20 -11.24 35.27
CA ASP A 211 7.75 -11.13 35.39
C ASP A 211 7.23 -12.13 36.44
N THR A 212 6.01 -11.91 36.93
CA THR A 212 5.30 -12.82 37.82
C THR A 212 3.86 -12.98 37.31
N SER A 213 3.33 -14.21 37.37
CA SER A 213 1.94 -14.48 36.99
C SER A 213 0.95 -13.68 37.87
N ALA A 214 -0.23 -13.37 37.33
CA ALA A 214 -1.27 -12.63 38.06
C ALA A 214 -1.67 -13.27 39.40
N SER A 215 -1.58 -14.59 39.52
CA SER A 215 -1.82 -15.33 40.78
C SER A 215 -0.63 -15.32 41.73
N GLY A 216 0.53 -14.85 41.32
CA GLY A 216 1.78 -14.90 42.10
C GLY A 216 2.42 -16.29 42.21
N ALA A 217 1.80 -17.33 41.65
CA ALA A 217 2.26 -18.70 41.77
C ALA A 217 3.47 -19.05 40.89
N THR A 218 3.70 -18.29 39.81
CA THR A 218 4.77 -18.52 38.83
C THR A 218 5.62 -17.27 38.66
N VAL A 219 6.93 -17.43 38.68
CA VAL A 219 7.91 -16.41 38.41
C VAL A 219 8.63 -16.73 37.10
N PHE A 220 8.73 -15.76 36.19
CA PHE A 220 9.41 -15.92 34.93
C PHE A 220 10.87 -15.51 35.08
N ILE A 221 11.78 -16.50 35.04
CA ILE A 221 13.21 -16.29 35.28
C ILE A 221 13.95 -16.38 33.96
N GLU A 222 14.81 -15.39 33.71
CA GLU A 222 15.86 -15.43 32.70
C GLU A 222 17.11 -16.08 33.31
N PRO A 223 17.46 -17.34 32.94
CA PRO A 223 18.61 -17.99 33.49
C PRO A 223 19.92 -17.26 33.13
N MET A 224 20.90 -17.24 34.02
CA MET A 224 22.18 -16.52 33.79
C MET A 224 22.87 -16.91 32.49
N GLY A 225 22.72 -18.16 32.03
CA GLY A 225 23.29 -18.64 30.76
C GLY A 225 22.70 -18.01 29.49
N VAL A 226 21.55 -17.33 29.56
CA VAL A 226 20.90 -16.70 28.38
C VAL A 226 20.85 -15.17 28.45
N VAL A 227 21.28 -14.57 29.58
CA VAL A 227 21.25 -13.12 29.79
C VAL A 227 21.97 -12.37 28.66
N GLN A 228 23.19 -12.83 28.29
CA GLN A 228 23.97 -12.21 27.23
C GLN A 228 23.25 -12.31 25.87
N ALA A 229 22.73 -13.51 25.52
CA ALA A 229 22.01 -13.70 24.27
C ALA A 229 20.75 -12.84 24.18
N ASN A 230 19.97 -12.73 25.25
CA ASN A 230 18.81 -11.86 25.31
C ASN A 230 19.18 -10.37 25.18
N ASN A 231 20.29 -9.93 25.79
CA ASN A 231 20.80 -8.56 25.63
C ASN A 231 21.21 -8.29 24.18
N ASP A 232 21.91 -9.24 23.54
CA ASP A 232 22.32 -9.15 22.14
C ASP A 232 21.09 -9.07 21.23
N ILE A 233 20.05 -9.89 21.47
CA ILE A 233 18.78 -9.85 20.72
C ILE A 233 18.10 -8.49 20.87
N LYS A 234 18.01 -7.95 22.09
CA LYS A 234 17.40 -6.64 22.34
C LYS A 234 18.14 -5.53 21.59
N LEU A 235 19.46 -5.53 21.63
CA LEU A 235 20.29 -4.56 20.89
C LEU A 235 20.12 -4.70 19.38
N LEU A 236 20.06 -5.95 18.89
CA LEU A 236 19.87 -6.21 17.45
C LEU A 236 18.48 -5.81 16.96
N ARG A 237 17.43 -5.96 17.79
CA ARG A 237 16.08 -5.47 17.47
C ARG A 237 16.03 -3.95 17.34
N SER A 238 16.67 -3.23 18.28
CA SER A 238 16.78 -1.77 18.15
C SER A 238 17.49 -1.35 16.84
N LYS A 239 18.55 -2.07 16.45
CA LYS A 239 19.21 -1.82 15.17
C LYS A 239 18.37 -2.20 13.97
N GLU A 240 17.49 -3.19 14.09
CA GLU A 240 16.51 -3.56 13.07
C GLU A 240 15.51 -2.42 12.85
N ASP A 241 14.99 -1.85 13.95
CA ASP A 241 14.05 -0.73 13.91
C ASP A 241 14.70 0.51 13.28
N ASP A 242 15.93 0.85 13.69
CA ASP A 242 16.70 1.96 13.12
C ASP A 242 16.95 1.78 11.62
N GLU A 243 17.25 0.55 11.17
CA GLU A 243 17.49 0.26 9.75
C GLU A 243 16.19 0.28 8.94
N ILE A 244 15.09 -0.19 9.50
CA ILE A 244 13.76 -0.09 8.89
C ILE A 244 13.38 1.38 8.69
N GLU A 245 13.56 2.22 9.70
CA GLU A 245 13.30 3.66 9.60
C GLU A 245 14.14 4.30 8.50
N ARG A 246 15.43 3.95 8.42
CA ARG A 246 16.33 4.42 7.36
C ARG A 246 15.85 4.01 5.96
N ILE A 247 15.39 2.75 5.79
CA ILE A 247 14.85 2.25 4.52
C ILE A 247 13.60 3.03 4.13
N LEU A 248 12.65 3.21 5.05
CA LEU A 248 11.43 3.95 4.79
C LEU A 248 11.71 5.41 4.44
N PHE A 249 12.67 6.04 5.12
CA PHE A 249 13.09 7.40 4.82
C PHE A 249 13.71 7.50 3.40
N GLU A 250 14.57 6.56 3.01
CA GLU A 250 15.15 6.54 1.67
C GLU A 250 14.09 6.33 0.58
N LEU A 251 13.13 5.41 0.79
CA LEU A 251 12.03 5.20 -0.15
C LEU A 251 11.13 6.42 -0.25
N SER A 252 10.88 7.10 0.88
CA SER A 252 10.08 8.32 0.94
C SER A 252 10.75 9.46 0.16
N ALA A 253 12.05 9.67 0.36
CA ALA A 253 12.81 10.66 -0.38
C ALA A 253 12.76 10.41 -1.90
N ASN A 254 12.95 9.14 -2.32
CA ASN A 254 12.82 8.77 -3.74
C ASN A 254 11.40 9.02 -4.28
N ALA A 255 10.35 8.81 -3.48
CA ALA A 255 8.98 9.13 -3.90
C ALA A 255 8.76 10.64 -4.00
N GLY A 256 9.33 11.40 -3.06
CA GLY A 256 9.30 12.87 -3.05
C GLY A 256 9.95 13.49 -4.28
N ASP A 257 11.08 12.96 -4.75
CA ASP A 257 11.77 13.42 -5.95
C ASP A 257 10.90 13.38 -7.22
N PHE A 258 9.89 12.49 -7.24
CA PHE A 258 8.96 12.32 -8.37
C PHE A 258 7.54 12.80 -8.04
N ALA A 259 7.32 13.55 -6.97
CA ALA A 259 6.00 13.93 -6.47
C ALA A 259 5.13 14.60 -7.55
N ASP A 260 5.62 15.65 -8.19
CA ASP A 260 4.88 16.37 -9.24
C ASP A 260 4.50 15.47 -10.43
N ALA A 261 5.41 14.62 -10.86
CA ALA A 261 5.18 13.73 -12.00
C ALA A 261 4.10 12.68 -11.65
N ILE A 262 4.14 12.11 -10.44
CA ILE A 262 3.16 11.11 -9.98
C ILE A 262 1.79 11.77 -9.78
N ILE A 263 1.72 12.93 -9.14
CA ILE A 263 0.48 13.68 -8.91
C ILE A 263 -0.19 14.05 -10.24
N THR A 264 0.59 14.55 -11.20
CA THR A 264 0.08 14.91 -12.53
C THR A 264 -0.42 13.69 -13.28
N SER A 265 0.33 12.58 -13.24
CA SER A 265 -0.06 11.32 -13.85
C SER A 265 -1.35 10.76 -13.23
N TYR A 266 -1.49 10.83 -11.90
CA TYR A 266 -2.71 10.40 -11.22
C TYR A 266 -3.93 11.25 -11.64
N LYS A 267 -3.79 12.58 -11.76
CA LYS A 267 -4.87 13.44 -12.25
C LYS A 267 -5.29 13.07 -13.67
N ASN A 268 -4.34 12.84 -14.56
CA ASN A 268 -4.63 12.38 -15.92
C ASN A 268 -5.32 11.00 -15.91
N LEU A 269 -4.88 10.10 -15.05
CA LEU A 269 -5.48 8.78 -14.88
C LEU A 269 -6.94 8.88 -14.41
N ALA A 270 -7.24 9.77 -13.45
CA ALA A 270 -8.60 10.01 -12.98
C ALA A 270 -9.51 10.57 -14.08
N ILE A 271 -9.00 11.53 -14.88
CA ILE A 271 -9.72 12.07 -16.04
C ILE A 271 -9.98 10.97 -17.08
N LEU A 272 -8.99 10.16 -17.42
CA LEU A 272 -9.16 9.04 -18.34
C LEU A 272 -10.20 8.05 -17.80
N ASN A 273 -10.11 7.66 -16.53
CA ASN A 273 -11.12 6.77 -15.92
C ASN A 273 -12.54 7.36 -16.02
N PHE A 274 -12.70 8.66 -15.77
CA PHE A 274 -13.99 9.34 -15.91
C PHE A 274 -14.49 9.33 -17.36
N VAL A 275 -13.63 9.57 -18.36
CA VAL A 275 -14.02 9.54 -19.77
C VAL A 275 -14.39 8.13 -20.22
N PHE A 276 -13.60 7.11 -19.82
CA PHE A 276 -13.94 5.72 -20.12
C PHE A 276 -15.20 5.24 -19.38
N ALA A 277 -15.48 5.76 -18.18
CA ALA A 277 -16.74 5.51 -17.48
C ALA A 277 -17.95 6.03 -18.27
N LYS A 278 -17.84 7.20 -18.89
CA LYS A 278 -18.90 7.71 -19.81
C LYS A 278 -19.08 6.81 -21.02
N ALA A 279 -17.99 6.34 -21.62
CA ALA A 279 -18.04 5.41 -22.74
C ALA A 279 -18.71 4.07 -22.36
N ASN A 280 -18.37 3.53 -21.19
CA ASN A 280 -18.99 2.30 -20.66
C ASN A 280 -20.49 2.49 -20.40
N LEU A 281 -20.88 3.63 -19.80
CA LEU A 281 -22.29 3.94 -19.56
C LEU A 281 -23.06 4.08 -20.89
N ALA A 282 -22.50 4.80 -21.87
CA ALA A 282 -23.12 4.95 -23.20
C ALA A 282 -23.32 3.60 -23.87
N TYR A 283 -22.34 2.69 -23.79
CA TYR A 283 -22.47 1.33 -24.31
C TYR A 283 -23.58 0.55 -23.60
N ASN A 284 -23.61 0.57 -22.27
CA ASN A 284 -24.61 -0.14 -21.45
C ASN A 284 -26.03 0.36 -21.68
N MET A 285 -26.17 1.66 -21.96
CA MET A 285 -27.47 2.27 -22.29
C MET A 285 -27.85 2.13 -23.77
N SER A 286 -27.01 1.51 -24.60
CA SER A 286 -27.16 1.46 -26.06
C SER A 286 -27.38 2.86 -26.67
N CYS A 287 -26.80 3.88 -26.03
CA CYS A 287 -26.92 5.28 -26.41
C CYS A 287 -25.73 5.66 -27.30
N LEU A 288 -25.94 5.73 -28.59
CA LEU A 288 -24.92 6.23 -29.52
C LEU A 288 -24.98 7.76 -29.55
N LEU A 289 -23.80 8.41 -29.58
CA LEU A 289 -23.68 9.88 -29.54
C LEU A 289 -24.03 10.55 -30.90
N TYR A 290 -25.15 10.23 -31.46
CA TYR A 290 -25.63 10.78 -32.74
C TYR A 290 -26.35 12.13 -32.61
N THR A 291 -25.87 13.02 -31.77
CA THR A 291 -26.63 14.24 -31.48
C THR A 291 -26.19 15.45 -32.27
N SER A 292 -25.26 15.33 -33.23
CA SER A 292 -24.93 16.47 -34.08
C SER A 292 -25.85 16.65 -35.30
N ASP A 293 -26.50 15.59 -35.79
CA ASP A 293 -27.29 15.68 -37.02
C ASP A 293 -28.79 15.90 -36.78
N ALA A 294 -29.29 15.69 -35.56
CA ALA A 294 -30.71 15.90 -35.23
C ALA A 294 -31.09 17.38 -35.00
N ALA A 295 -30.16 18.31 -35.07
CA ALA A 295 -30.38 19.75 -34.91
C ALA A 295 -30.35 20.52 -36.26
N ASP A 296 -30.01 19.84 -37.36
CA ASP A 296 -29.91 20.44 -38.71
C ASP A 296 -31.08 20.06 -39.60
N ASP A 297 -32.09 19.28 -39.12
CA ASP A 297 -33.39 19.07 -39.70
C ASP A 297 -34.45 19.90 -38.90
#